data_0cdc07b4b87a6ca2f2ffd030e301125b
#
_entry.id   0cdc07b4b87a6ca2f2ffd030e301125b
#
_cell.length_a   1.000
_cell.length_b   1.000
_cell.length_c   1.000
_cell.angle_alpha   90.00
_cell.angle_beta   90.00
_cell.angle_gamma   90.00
#
_symmetry.space_group_name_H-M   'P 1'
#
loop_
_entity.id
_entity.type
_entity.pdbx_description
1 polymer ?
#
loop_
_entity_poly.entity_id
_entity_poly.type
_entity_poly.pdbx_seq_one_letter_code
_entity_poly.pdbx_strand_id
1 'polypeptide(L)'
;MSISISAQPLQNDINIEVTRRVSVELLGPNADPFMQPLTQTLNATANSRFFRTAVIPDTGLYFRVGVGSMLGFVRDDQKTYTPFAPVITQDQFIKRVLNDKDLVNLNVLNPSLTTINDTTGLVVVIMKYLFGKGLSDPTSGFSFPDSAATVYGNRDEKFVIGKQYLSDQVSGGDPLLSTVYNALTPELKQSIMSTITGLPNYLTLARGANVNTVVAGVPQIEIGSFMGTELLLRFIPSIKYDTVVGKFSFWGIGIKHSINQYWENAPFNLAAQFVYQGSSIENSVGATNSQLSANTTIMGLNIQASKEWEGFNFYSGFAYEQINIDTKFTFYLPKELQRQLGLLPLDSDDPRPPLYPGDQRPQFTSAMFNDNAVKFTMGISKTFGSLGVCLDYNISKFNILTLGLDVGF
;
A
#
# COMPACT_ATOMS: atom_id res chain seq x y z
N MET A 1 -24.01 6.48 -2.81
CA MET A 1 -24.94 5.68 -2.03
C MET A 1 -25.01 6.28 -0.64
N SER A 2 -26.07 7.02 -0.33
CA SER A 2 -26.24 7.74 0.93
C SER A 2 -26.66 6.76 2.01
N ILE A 3 -25.86 6.57 3.03
CA ILE A 3 -26.29 5.82 4.22
C ILE A 3 -26.84 6.83 5.21
N SER A 4 -28.15 6.89 5.33
CA SER A 4 -28.81 7.61 6.41
C SER A 4 -28.72 6.77 7.68
N ILE A 5 -27.92 7.23 8.64
CA ILE A 5 -27.89 6.65 9.99
C ILE A 5 -28.82 7.51 10.84
N SER A 6 -30.01 6.99 11.12
CA SER A 6 -30.93 7.55 12.09
C SER A 6 -30.86 6.71 13.40
N ALA A 7 -29.90 7.00 14.24
CA ALA A 7 -29.91 6.71 15.66
C ALA A 7 -29.05 7.77 16.36
N GLN A 8 -29.56 8.38 17.42
CA GLN A 8 -28.72 9.25 18.25
C GLN A 8 -27.54 8.44 18.79
N PRO A 9 -26.29 8.82 18.49
CA PRO A 9 -25.14 8.08 18.98
C PRO A 9 -25.06 8.20 20.50
N LEU A 10 -24.87 7.07 21.18
CA LEU A 10 -24.38 7.08 22.56
C LEU A 10 -23.04 7.84 22.59
N GLN A 11 -22.75 8.56 23.68
CA GLN A 11 -21.54 9.40 23.81
C GLN A 11 -20.23 8.65 23.45
N ASN A 12 -20.19 7.33 23.65
CA ASN A 12 -19.09 6.46 23.25
C ASN A 12 -18.92 6.34 21.73
N ASP A 13 -19.97 6.55 20.93
CA ASP A 13 -19.87 6.45 19.47
C ASP A 13 -19.07 7.60 18.85
N ILE A 14 -19.10 8.80 19.44
CA ILE A 14 -18.33 9.97 18.96
C ILE A 14 -16.83 9.73 19.11
N ASN A 15 -16.38 9.20 20.25
CA ASN A 15 -14.96 8.93 20.49
C ASN A 15 -14.41 7.88 19.53
N ILE A 16 -15.22 6.86 19.23
CA ILE A 16 -14.86 5.81 18.25
C ILE A 16 -14.72 6.43 16.87
N GLU A 17 -15.69 7.19 16.45
CA GLU A 17 -15.70 7.77 15.12
C GLU A 17 -14.60 8.81 14.94
N VAL A 18 -14.29 9.62 15.95
CA VAL A 18 -13.12 10.52 15.95
C VAL A 18 -11.83 9.73 15.82
N THR A 19 -11.65 8.68 16.64
CA THR A 19 -10.45 7.83 16.57
C THR A 19 -10.32 7.16 15.21
N ARG A 20 -11.42 6.67 14.63
CA ARG A 20 -11.41 6.11 13.27
C ARG A 20 -10.98 7.14 12.23
N ARG A 21 -11.57 8.33 12.22
CA ARG A 21 -11.23 9.38 11.26
C ARG A 21 -9.78 9.82 11.40
N VAL A 22 -9.30 10.03 12.62
CA VAL A 22 -7.89 10.37 12.88
C VAL A 22 -6.96 9.24 12.44
N SER A 23 -7.32 7.99 12.71
CA SER A 23 -6.54 6.82 12.26
C SER A 23 -6.49 6.71 10.72
N VAL A 24 -7.61 6.91 10.05
CA VAL A 24 -7.66 6.92 8.59
C VAL A 24 -6.79 8.05 8.01
N GLU A 25 -6.82 9.24 8.62
CA GLU A 25 -6.02 10.37 8.20
C GLU A 25 -4.53 10.22 8.54
N LEU A 26 -4.19 9.46 9.57
CA LEU A 26 -2.81 9.07 9.87
C LEU A 26 -2.33 7.97 8.91
N LEU A 27 -3.12 6.93 8.70
CA LEU A 27 -2.73 5.77 7.91
C LEU A 27 -2.83 6.04 6.40
N GLY A 28 -3.82 6.82 5.96
CA GLY A 28 -4.06 7.08 4.54
C GLY A 28 -2.83 7.67 3.83
N PRO A 29 -2.29 8.82 4.24
CA PRO A 29 -1.09 9.40 3.63
C PRO A 29 0.17 8.52 3.78
N ASN A 30 0.20 7.68 4.82
CA ASN A 30 1.32 6.79 5.10
C ASN A 30 1.22 5.43 4.41
N ALA A 31 0.07 5.08 3.82
CA ALA A 31 -0.13 3.80 3.17
C ALA A 31 0.74 3.62 1.93
N ASP A 32 0.87 4.65 1.09
CA ASP A 32 1.69 4.58 -0.12
C ASP A 32 3.18 4.41 0.21
N PRO A 33 3.85 5.25 1.01
CA PRO A 33 5.25 5.05 1.34
C PRO A 33 5.50 3.75 2.13
N PHE A 34 4.55 3.29 2.93
CA PHE A 34 4.62 1.99 3.59
C PHE A 34 4.64 0.83 2.59
N MET A 35 3.77 0.87 1.58
CA MET A 35 3.60 -0.21 0.59
C MET A 35 4.53 -0.10 -0.62
N GLN A 36 5.14 1.06 -0.86
CA GLN A 36 5.93 1.35 -2.05
C GLN A 36 7.03 0.30 -2.34
N PRO A 37 7.82 -0.19 -1.38
CA PRO A 37 8.83 -1.21 -1.66
C PRO A 37 8.23 -2.53 -2.13
N LEU A 38 7.07 -2.94 -1.62
CA LEU A 38 6.37 -4.13 -2.10
C LEU A 38 5.86 -3.93 -3.53
N THR A 39 5.30 -2.75 -3.83
CA THR A 39 4.82 -2.41 -5.17
C THR A 39 5.96 -2.48 -6.19
N GLN A 40 7.13 -1.92 -5.86
CA GLN A 40 8.35 -1.99 -6.68
C GLN A 40 8.83 -3.44 -6.86
N THR A 41 8.78 -4.24 -5.81
CA THR A 41 9.17 -5.65 -5.85
C THR A 41 8.24 -6.46 -6.76
N LEU A 42 6.93 -6.26 -6.64
CA LEU A 42 5.94 -6.92 -7.48
C LEU A 42 6.10 -6.52 -8.95
N ASN A 43 6.35 -5.23 -9.22
CA ASN A 43 6.64 -4.74 -10.57
C ASN A 43 7.88 -5.43 -11.15
N ALA A 44 8.98 -5.41 -10.41
CA ALA A 44 10.24 -5.99 -10.86
C ALA A 44 10.17 -7.53 -11.04
N THR A 45 9.54 -8.27 -10.11
CA THR A 45 9.42 -9.73 -10.19
C THR A 45 8.49 -10.19 -11.30
N ALA A 46 7.31 -9.57 -11.45
CA ALA A 46 6.37 -9.91 -12.50
C ALA A 46 6.95 -9.66 -13.91
N ASN A 47 7.81 -8.65 -14.06
CA ASN A 47 8.44 -8.30 -15.32
C ASN A 47 9.84 -8.93 -15.52
N SER A 48 10.24 -9.89 -14.69
CA SER A 48 11.49 -10.62 -14.84
C SER A 48 11.35 -11.86 -15.74
N ARG A 49 12.49 -12.42 -16.19
CA ARG A 49 12.57 -13.60 -17.06
C ARG A 49 12.02 -13.39 -18.50
N PHE A 50 11.99 -12.16 -19.00
CA PHE A 50 11.64 -11.88 -20.40
C PHE A 50 12.83 -11.97 -21.33
N PHE A 51 14.02 -11.74 -20.81
CA PHE A 51 15.26 -11.79 -21.54
C PHE A 51 15.85 -13.19 -21.48
N ARG A 52 16.27 -13.72 -22.58
CA ARG A 52 17.00 -14.97 -22.73
C ARG A 52 17.82 -14.96 -24.01
N THR A 53 17.18 -14.64 -25.12
CA THR A 53 17.76 -14.48 -26.42
C THR A 53 16.89 -13.57 -27.26
N ALA A 54 17.50 -12.73 -28.08
CA ALA A 54 16.81 -11.96 -29.11
C ALA A 54 16.66 -12.74 -30.42
N VAL A 55 17.22 -13.93 -30.49
CA VAL A 55 17.10 -14.80 -31.67
C VAL A 55 15.72 -15.45 -31.67
N ILE A 56 14.92 -15.14 -32.65
CA ILE A 56 13.66 -15.80 -32.97
C ILE A 56 13.79 -16.27 -34.44
N PRO A 57 13.69 -17.58 -34.73
CA PRO A 57 13.72 -18.07 -36.06
C PRO A 57 12.61 -17.45 -36.93
N ASP A 58 12.88 -17.18 -38.20
CA ASP A 58 11.86 -16.59 -39.10
C ASP A 58 10.69 -17.55 -39.32
N THR A 59 10.97 -18.85 -39.35
CA THR A 59 9.99 -19.91 -39.59
C THR A 59 10.28 -21.11 -38.69
N GLY A 60 9.26 -21.90 -38.43
CA GLY A 60 9.35 -23.16 -37.70
C GLY A 60 8.64 -23.06 -36.33
N LEU A 61 7.67 -23.94 -36.16
CA LEU A 61 6.96 -24.03 -34.89
C LEU A 61 7.86 -24.64 -33.83
N TYR A 62 7.97 -23.99 -32.68
CA TYR A 62 8.62 -24.52 -31.48
C TYR A 62 7.81 -24.18 -30.22
N PHE A 63 7.95 -25.02 -29.22
CA PHE A 63 7.39 -24.80 -27.89
C PHE A 63 8.52 -24.82 -26.89
N ARG A 64 8.43 -23.94 -25.90
CA ARG A 64 9.34 -23.91 -24.78
C ARG A 64 8.54 -23.72 -23.50
N VAL A 65 8.76 -24.60 -22.54
CA VAL A 65 8.14 -24.54 -21.22
C VAL A 65 9.23 -24.33 -20.20
N GLY A 66 9.06 -23.38 -19.30
CA GLY A 66 10.08 -23.07 -18.33
C GLY A 66 9.55 -22.42 -17.06
N VAL A 67 10.46 -22.23 -16.13
CA VAL A 67 10.22 -21.50 -14.88
C VAL A 67 11.37 -20.51 -14.66
N GLY A 68 11.02 -19.31 -14.23
CA GLY A 68 11.98 -18.31 -13.74
C GLY A 68 11.89 -18.23 -12.23
N SER A 69 13.00 -18.48 -11.54
CA SER A 69 13.15 -18.23 -10.10
C SER A 69 13.89 -16.92 -9.89
N MET A 70 13.36 -16.06 -9.07
CA MET A 70 13.85 -14.70 -8.82
C MET A 70 14.23 -14.55 -7.37
N LEU A 71 15.39 -13.94 -7.13
CA LEU A 71 15.92 -13.62 -5.82
C LEU A 71 16.23 -12.13 -5.76
N GLY A 72 15.57 -11.43 -4.86
CA GLY A 72 15.78 -10.01 -4.62
C GLY A 72 16.20 -9.74 -3.19
N PHE A 73 17.11 -8.78 -2.99
CA PHE A 73 17.57 -8.36 -1.67
C PHE A 73 17.00 -7.00 -1.33
N VAL A 74 16.34 -6.91 -0.18
CA VAL A 74 15.78 -5.66 0.33
C VAL A 74 16.91 -4.82 0.90
N ARG A 75 17.08 -3.60 0.37
CA ARG A 75 18.06 -2.65 0.87
C ARG A 75 17.56 -1.93 2.12
N ASP A 76 18.47 -1.35 2.90
CA ASP A 76 18.09 -0.67 4.14
C ASP A 76 17.25 0.59 3.90
N ASP A 77 17.47 1.29 2.78
CA ASP A 77 16.66 2.43 2.35
C ASP A 77 15.21 2.06 1.97
N GLN A 78 14.95 0.79 1.72
CA GLN A 78 13.61 0.25 1.44
C GLN A 78 12.87 -0.23 2.70
N LYS A 79 13.52 -0.21 3.88
CA LYS A 79 12.94 -0.69 5.14
C LYS A 79 12.29 0.42 5.96
N THR A 80 12.57 1.68 5.64
CA THR A 80 12.04 2.83 6.38
C THR A 80 11.57 3.93 5.45
N TYR A 81 10.66 4.77 5.95
CA TYR A 81 10.20 5.98 5.28
C TYR A 81 9.97 7.11 6.31
N THR A 82 9.92 8.35 5.85
CA THR A 82 9.53 9.50 6.67
C THR A 82 8.01 9.61 6.73
N PRO A 83 7.38 9.41 7.90
CA PRO A 83 5.93 9.41 8.00
C PRO A 83 5.32 10.81 7.98
N PHE A 84 4.08 10.91 7.54
CA PHE A 84 3.27 12.12 7.49
C PHE A 84 2.37 12.20 8.73
N ALA A 85 2.48 13.31 9.47
CA ALA A 85 1.59 13.57 10.61
C ALA A 85 0.23 14.10 10.13
N PRO A 86 -0.88 13.74 10.79
CA PRO A 86 -2.22 14.21 10.46
C PRO A 86 -2.46 15.62 11.01
N VAL A 87 -1.80 16.61 10.45
CA VAL A 87 -1.83 18.00 10.92
C VAL A 87 -2.42 18.94 9.86
N ILE A 88 -2.96 20.07 10.32
CA ILE A 88 -3.37 21.20 9.48
C ILE A 88 -2.80 22.50 10.01
N THR A 89 -2.57 23.44 9.10
CA THR A 89 -2.14 24.80 9.46
C THR A 89 -3.29 25.62 10.04
N GLN A 90 -2.97 26.75 10.69
CA GLN A 90 -3.96 27.67 11.18
C GLN A 90 -4.89 28.19 10.07
N ASP A 91 -4.34 28.54 8.91
CA ASP A 91 -5.15 29.00 7.76
C ASP A 91 -6.10 27.92 7.27
N GLN A 92 -5.66 26.67 7.21
CA GLN A 92 -6.51 25.54 6.86
C GLN A 92 -7.61 25.31 7.88
N PHE A 93 -7.29 25.45 9.17
CA PHE A 93 -8.27 25.33 10.26
C PHE A 93 -9.35 26.44 10.11
N ILE A 94 -8.95 27.71 10.00
CA ILE A 94 -9.87 28.85 9.82
C ILE A 94 -10.76 28.62 8.62
N LYS A 95 -10.20 28.23 7.48
CA LYS A 95 -10.95 27.97 6.24
C LYS A 95 -11.97 26.86 6.42
N ARG A 96 -11.63 25.78 7.14
CA ARG A 96 -12.55 24.66 7.41
C ARG A 96 -13.66 25.05 8.37
N VAL A 97 -13.37 25.82 9.42
CA VAL A 97 -14.36 26.19 10.45
C VAL A 97 -15.28 27.32 9.97
N LEU A 98 -14.77 28.29 9.18
CA LEU A 98 -15.57 29.43 8.78
C LEU A 98 -16.30 29.23 7.44
N ASN A 99 -15.76 28.44 6.53
CA ASN A 99 -16.29 28.33 5.16
C ASN A 99 -16.95 26.98 4.85
N ASP A 100 -16.70 25.94 5.66
CA ASP A 100 -17.27 24.61 5.45
C ASP A 100 -18.60 24.47 6.23
N LYS A 101 -19.69 24.84 5.56
CA LYS A 101 -21.03 24.79 6.15
C LYS A 101 -21.54 23.35 6.39
N ASP A 102 -20.96 22.36 5.73
CA ASP A 102 -21.28 20.96 5.99
C ASP A 102 -20.68 20.50 7.33
N LEU A 103 -19.65 21.18 7.81
CA LEU A 103 -19.01 20.95 9.10
C LEU A 103 -19.70 21.74 10.21
N VAL A 104 -19.71 23.06 10.09
CA VAL A 104 -20.24 23.99 11.11
C VAL A 104 -20.71 25.29 10.47
N ASN A 105 -21.85 25.78 10.91
CA ASN A 105 -22.32 27.13 10.63
C ASN A 105 -22.11 28.00 11.87
N LEU A 106 -20.89 28.53 12.00
CA LEU A 106 -20.46 29.27 13.17
C LEU A 106 -21.01 30.72 13.13
N ASN A 107 -21.75 31.12 14.18
CA ASN A 107 -22.15 32.49 14.39
C ASN A 107 -21.43 33.09 15.60
N VAL A 108 -20.33 33.80 15.35
CA VAL A 108 -19.48 34.37 16.40
C VAL A 108 -20.20 35.50 17.16
N LEU A 109 -21.10 36.24 16.47
CA LEU A 109 -21.85 37.37 17.07
C LEU A 109 -23.04 36.91 17.92
N ASN A 110 -23.64 35.79 17.55
CA ASN A 110 -24.72 35.18 18.29
C ASN A 110 -24.53 33.66 18.39
N PRO A 111 -23.83 33.18 19.45
CA PRO A 111 -23.54 31.76 19.63
C PRO A 111 -24.76 30.83 19.60
N SER A 112 -25.93 31.32 20.03
CA SER A 112 -27.16 30.50 19.99
C SER A 112 -27.66 30.18 18.59
N LEU A 113 -27.16 30.84 17.58
CA LEU A 113 -27.42 30.55 16.15
C LEU A 113 -26.36 29.66 15.49
N THR A 114 -25.35 29.26 16.25
CA THR A 114 -24.34 28.29 15.76
C THR A 114 -24.97 26.90 15.63
N THR A 115 -24.87 26.30 14.47
CA THR A 115 -25.27 24.92 14.21
C THR A 115 -24.07 24.08 13.80
N ILE A 116 -23.95 22.90 14.38
CA ILE A 116 -22.91 21.92 14.02
C ILE A 116 -23.57 20.81 13.24
N ASN A 117 -23.17 20.66 11.97
CA ASN A 117 -23.73 19.68 11.06
C ASN A 117 -22.97 18.33 11.11
N ASP A 118 -21.65 18.39 11.38
CA ASP A 118 -20.81 17.21 11.63
C ASP A 118 -19.94 17.42 12.87
N THR A 119 -20.44 17.01 14.04
CA THR A 119 -19.73 17.13 15.31
C THR A 119 -18.42 16.37 15.31
N THR A 120 -18.42 15.16 14.77
CA THR A 120 -17.22 14.32 14.68
C THR A 120 -16.16 14.98 13.78
N GLY A 121 -16.57 15.48 12.62
CA GLY A 121 -15.70 16.20 11.70
C GLY A 121 -15.08 17.45 12.33
N LEU A 122 -15.89 18.23 13.08
CA LEU A 122 -15.38 19.40 13.82
C LEU A 122 -14.32 19.02 14.85
N VAL A 123 -14.57 17.98 15.63
CA VAL A 123 -13.58 17.48 16.61
C VAL A 123 -12.29 17.04 15.91
N VAL A 124 -12.39 16.30 14.82
CA VAL A 124 -11.22 15.89 14.04
C VAL A 124 -10.42 17.08 13.50
N VAL A 125 -11.09 18.11 13.00
CA VAL A 125 -10.44 19.34 12.50
C VAL A 125 -9.72 20.08 13.64
N ILE A 126 -10.36 20.21 14.83
CA ILE A 126 -9.74 20.77 16.04
C ILE A 126 -8.50 19.96 16.43
N MET A 127 -8.62 18.63 16.46
CA MET A 127 -7.53 17.74 16.82
C MET A 127 -6.33 17.87 15.88
N LYS A 128 -6.54 17.91 14.58
CA LYS A 128 -5.48 18.07 13.57
C LYS A 128 -4.74 19.40 13.70
N TYR A 129 -5.46 20.46 13.99
CA TYR A 129 -4.88 21.77 14.24
C TYR A 129 -4.02 21.76 15.51
N LEU A 130 -4.54 21.19 16.60
CA LEU A 130 -3.83 21.08 17.86
C LEU A 130 -2.64 20.11 17.78
N PHE A 131 -2.70 19.05 16.98
CA PHE A 131 -1.56 18.19 16.72
C PHE A 131 -0.42 18.98 16.08
N GLY A 132 -0.73 19.83 15.10
CA GLY A 132 0.29 20.70 14.46
C GLY A 132 0.97 21.64 15.46
N LYS A 133 0.19 22.26 16.35
CA LYS A 133 0.73 23.11 17.41
C LYS A 133 1.53 22.32 18.44
N GLY A 134 0.99 21.18 18.89
CA GLY A 134 1.63 20.33 19.89
C GLY A 134 2.97 19.74 19.42
N LEU A 135 3.06 19.34 18.15
CA LEU A 135 4.33 18.86 17.59
C LEU A 135 5.39 19.95 17.49
N SER A 136 5.00 21.22 17.46
CA SER A 136 5.90 22.38 17.45
C SER A 136 6.30 22.84 18.85
N ASP A 137 5.66 22.32 19.91
CA ASP A 137 5.87 22.68 21.29
C ASP A 137 6.48 21.50 22.07
N PRO A 138 7.76 21.55 22.47
CA PRO A 138 8.42 20.47 23.18
C PRO A 138 7.78 20.11 24.53
N THR A 139 6.98 21.02 25.12
CA THR A 139 6.32 20.84 26.42
C THR A 139 4.94 20.21 26.32
N SER A 140 4.42 20.05 25.11
CA SER A 140 3.05 19.58 24.84
C SER A 140 2.81 18.11 25.19
N GLY A 141 3.87 17.30 25.31
CA GLY A 141 3.76 15.84 25.44
C GLY A 141 3.40 15.11 24.12
N PHE A 142 3.35 15.84 22.98
CA PHE A 142 3.26 15.21 21.66
C PHE A 142 4.63 14.73 21.18
N SER A 143 4.62 13.58 20.51
CA SER A 143 5.81 13.08 19.81
C SER A 143 5.39 12.35 18.54
N PHE A 144 6.06 12.65 17.45
CA PHE A 144 5.87 12.00 16.17
C PHE A 144 7.22 11.48 15.65
N PRO A 145 7.31 10.24 15.14
CA PRO A 145 8.59 9.67 14.74
C PRO A 145 9.11 10.30 13.43
N ASP A 146 10.42 10.51 13.36
CA ASP A 146 11.10 10.99 12.15
C ASP A 146 11.20 9.92 11.06
N SER A 147 11.05 8.65 11.44
CA SER A 147 11.17 7.51 10.55
C SER A 147 10.24 6.39 11.00
N ALA A 148 9.57 5.75 10.06
CA ALA A 148 8.69 4.61 10.29
C ALA A 148 9.09 3.41 9.40
N ALA A 149 8.64 2.21 9.78
CA ALA A 149 8.86 1.01 8.99
C ALA A 149 8.04 1.01 7.71
N THR A 150 8.63 0.57 6.59
CA THR A 150 7.88 0.10 5.44
C THR A 150 7.37 -1.34 5.67
N VAL A 151 6.64 -1.90 4.72
CA VAL A 151 6.20 -3.31 4.74
C VAL A 151 7.36 -4.30 4.97
N TYR A 152 8.59 -3.95 4.59
CA TYR A 152 9.79 -4.75 4.76
C TYR A 152 10.59 -4.44 6.03
N GLY A 153 10.27 -3.34 6.70
CA GLY A 153 10.96 -2.92 7.92
C GLY A 153 10.50 -3.66 9.17
N ASN A 154 11.08 -3.27 10.30
CA ASN A 154 10.73 -3.82 11.61
C ASN A 154 10.93 -2.75 12.69
N ARG A 155 9.97 -1.82 12.82
CA ARG A 155 9.97 -0.79 13.86
C ARG A 155 8.57 -0.63 14.41
N ASP A 156 8.45 -0.43 15.72
CA ASP A 156 7.21 -0.12 16.42
C ASP A 156 7.21 1.37 16.77
N GLU A 157 6.83 2.19 15.81
CA GLU A 157 6.81 3.64 15.97
C GLU A 157 5.43 4.12 16.41
N LYS A 158 5.40 5.13 17.28
CA LYS A 158 4.17 5.62 17.90
C LYS A 158 4.04 7.14 17.72
N PHE A 159 2.84 7.56 17.37
CA PHE A 159 2.42 8.93 17.50
C PHE A 159 1.85 9.12 18.91
N VAL A 160 2.59 9.78 19.79
CA VAL A 160 2.16 10.06 21.17
C VAL A 160 1.27 11.29 21.21
N ILE A 161 0.16 11.21 21.94
CA ILE A 161 -0.86 12.24 22.02
C ILE A 161 -0.80 12.94 23.36
N GLY A 162 -0.47 14.22 23.35
CA GLY A 162 -0.44 15.09 24.54
C GLY A 162 -1.84 15.51 24.98
N LYS A 163 -2.59 14.62 25.65
CA LYS A 163 -3.99 14.87 26.04
C LYS A 163 -4.17 16.09 26.92
N GLN A 164 -3.27 16.31 27.90
CA GLN A 164 -3.34 17.48 28.78
C GLN A 164 -3.20 18.76 27.96
N TYR A 165 -2.23 18.81 27.07
CA TYR A 165 -2.06 19.95 26.17
C TYR A 165 -3.33 20.21 25.33
N LEU A 166 -3.95 19.16 24.75
CA LEU A 166 -5.20 19.29 24.02
C LEU A 166 -6.30 19.92 24.86
N SER A 167 -6.50 19.44 26.09
CA SER A 167 -7.49 19.96 27.03
C SER A 167 -7.24 21.44 27.39
N ASP A 168 -5.99 21.80 27.67
CA ASP A 168 -5.60 23.15 28.04
C ASP A 168 -5.80 24.14 26.87
N GLN A 169 -5.43 23.73 25.64
CA GLN A 169 -5.60 24.57 24.44
C GLN A 169 -7.08 24.80 24.11
N VAL A 170 -7.92 23.77 24.20
CA VAL A 170 -9.36 23.89 23.95
C VAL A 170 -10.03 24.74 25.05
N SER A 171 -9.61 24.61 26.33
CA SER A 171 -10.21 25.31 27.46
C SER A 171 -9.84 26.80 27.54
N GLY A 172 -8.91 27.30 26.74
CA GLY A 172 -8.54 28.73 26.73
C GLY A 172 -7.11 29.04 26.40
N GLY A 173 -6.23 28.05 26.23
CA GLY A 173 -4.82 28.24 25.90
C GLY A 173 -4.61 28.76 24.46
N ASP A 174 -5.53 28.44 23.55
CA ASP A 174 -5.49 28.93 22.18
C ASP A 174 -6.59 29.98 21.94
N PRO A 175 -6.27 31.25 21.56
CA PRO A 175 -7.26 32.31 21.39
C PRO A 175 -8.27 32.00 20.24
N LEU A 176 -7.82 31.34 19.17
CA LEU A 176 -8.69 30.99 18.06
C LEU A 176 -9.68 29.89 18.45
N LEU A 177 -9.20 28.85 19.11
CA LEU A 177 -10.04 27.78 19.63
C LEU A 177 -10.98 28.25 20.72
N SER A 178 -10.55 29.15 21.60
CA SER A 178 -11.40 29.76 22.61
C SER A 178 -12.60 30.46 22.01
N THR A 179 -12.41 31.16 20.87
CA THR A 179 -13.51 31.79 20.14
C THR A 179 -14.51 30.76 19.60
N VAL A 180 -14.03 29.70 18.99
CA VAL A 180 -14.88 28.61 18.49
C VAL A 180 -15.56 27.87 19.65
N TYR A 181 -14.79 27.50 20.67
CA TYR A 181 -15.30 26.78 21.84
C TYR A 181 -16.36 27.56 22.60
N ASN A 182 -16.19 28.88 22.76
CA ASN A 182 -17.16 29.74 23.44
C ASN A 182 -18.48 29.88 22.65
N ALA A 183 -18.44 29.70 21.34
CA ALA A 183 -19.62 29.66 20.47
C ALA A 183 -20.37 28.33 20.49
N LEU A 184 -19.90 27.33 21.25
CA LEU A 184 -20.55 26.02 21.39
C LEU A 184 -21.49 25.96 22.59
N THR A 185 -22.51 25.10 22.48
CA THR A 185 -23.39 24.79 23.62
C THR A 185 -22.66 24.03 24.73
N PRO A 186 -23.15 24.05 25.97
CA PRO A 186 -22.53 23.30 27.07
C PRO A 186 -22.37 21.79 26.79
N GLU A 187 -23.37 21.18 26.13
CA GLU A 187 -23.39 19.76 25.78
C GLU A 187 -22.26 19.43 24.76
N LEU A 188 -22.05 20.30 23.78
CA LEU A 188 -20.99 20.14 22.78
C LEU A 188 -19.59 20.34 23.40
N LYS A 189 -19.47 21.33 24.33
CA LYS A 189 -18.22 21.52 25.12
C LYS A 189 -17.88 20.26 25.88
N GLN A 190 -18.85 19.68 26.58
CA GLN A 190 -18.67 18.44 27.30
C GLN A 190 -18.31 17.28 26.38
N SER A 191 -18.96 17.17 25.22
CA SER A 191 -18.68 16.13 24.24
C SER A 191 -17.23 16.22 23.70
N ILE A 192 -16.75 17.42 23.38
CA ILE A 192 -15.36 17.63 22.93
C ILE A 192 -14.36 17.23 24.02
N MET A 193 -14.60 17.67 25.25
CA MET A 193 -13.71 17.35 26.36
C MET A 193 -13.69 15.84 26.69
N SER A 194 -14.85 15.19 26.67
CA SER A 194 -14.92 13.73 26.86
C SER A 194 -14.23 12.97 25.73
N THR A 195 -14.31 13.47 24.52
CA THR A 195 -13.57 12.88 23.37
C THR A 195 -12.08 13.00 23.58
N ILE A 196 -11.56 14.17 23.97
CA ILE A 196 -10.13 14.37 24.22
C ILE A 196 -9.62 13.43 25.33
N THR A 197 -10.35 13.33 26.43
CA THR A 197 -9.98 12.42 27.53
C THR A 197 -10.06 10.95 27.15
N GLY A 198 -11.00 10.59 26.28
CA GLY A 198 -11.19 9.24 25.74
C GLY A 198 -10.20 8.82 24.65
N LEU A 199 -9.38 9.74 24.11
CA LEU A 199 -8.36 9.37 23.11
C LEU A 199 -7.34 8.37 23.69
N PRO A 200 -6.76 7.50 22.86
CA PRO A 200 -5.62 6.70 23.27
C PRO A 200 -4.40 7.59 23.59
N ASN A 201 -3.47 7.10 24.41
CA ASN A 201 -2.24 7.84 24.71
C ASN A 201 -1.30 7.91 23.50
N TYR A 202 -1.43 6.98 22.57
CA TYR A 202 -0.67 6.94 21.33
C TYR A 202 -1.44 6.18 20.25
N LEU A 203 -1.12 6.48 19.01
CA LEU A 203 -1.49 5.69 17.82
C LEU A 203 -0.24 5.01 17.27
N THR A 204 -0.33 3.73 16.94
CA THR A 204 0.78 2.99 16.34
C THR A 204 0.78 3.15 14.82
N LEU A 205 1.95 3.42 14.25
CA LEU A 205 2.18 3.29 12.81
C LEU A 205 2.29 1.80 12.44
N ALA A 206 2.02 1.48 11.18
CA ALA A 206 2.09 0.12 10.71
C ALA A 206 3.51 -0.45 10.85
N ARG A 207 3.61 -1.66 11.37
CA ARG A 207 4.86 -2.41 11.46
C ARG A 207 5.01 -3.30 10.24
N GLY A 208 6.22 -3.40 9.68
CA GLY A 208 6.52 -4.31 8.58
C GLY A 208 6.86 -5.73 9.04
N ALA A 209 7.09 -6.59 8.06
CA ALA A 209 7.29 -8.04 8.26
C ALA A 209 8.76 -8.45 8.47
N ASN A 210 9.71 -7.50 8.57
CA ASN A 210 11.14 -7.75 8.71
C ASN A 210 11.71 -8.64 7.59
N VAL A 211 11.44 -8.29 6.35
CA VAL A 211 11.85 -9.05 5.17
C VAL A 211 13.19 -8.52 4.67
N ASN A 212 14.16 -9.41 4.50
CA ASN A 212 15.48 -9.10 3.94
C ASN A 212 15.65 -9.64 2.52
N THR A 213 14.87 -10.66 2.15
CA THR A 213 15.00 -11.35 0.87
C THR A 213 13.61 -11.70 0.35
N VAL A 214 13.40 -11.46 -0.93
CA VAL A 214 12.17 -11.84 -1.64
C VAL A 214 12.50 -12.92 -2.65
N VAL A 215 11.72 -14.00 -2.64
CA VAL A 215 11.82 -15.09 -3.62
C VAL A 215 10.49 -15.18 -4.36
N ALA A 216 10.57 -15.26 -5.69
CA ALA A 216 9.41 -15.46 -6.55
C ALA A 216 9.72 -16.49 -7.64
N GLY A 217 8.67 -17.10 -8.17
CA GLY A 217 8.78 -18.03 -9.30
C GLY A 217 7.59 -17.86 -10.24
N VAL A 218 7.87 -17.80 -11.55
CA VAL A 218 6.82 -17.67 -12.56
C VAL A 218 7.03 -18.73 -13.64
N PRO A 219 6.07 -19.65 -13.82
CA PRO A 219 6.04 -20.56 -14.95
C PRO A 219 5.66 -19.81 -16.23
N GLN A 220 6.27 -20.18 -17.34
CA GLN A 220 5.98 -19.59 -18.64
C GLN A 220 6.05 -20.61 -19.78
N ILE A 221 5.30 -20.34 -20.82
CA ILE A 221 5.30 -21.06 -22.09
C ILE A 221 5.60 -20.06 -23.20
N GLU A 222 6.53 -20.38 -24.06
CA GLU A 222 6.86 -19.60 -25.26
C GLU A 222 6.50 -20.45 -26.48
N ILE A 223 5.83 -19.83 -27.44
CA ILE A 223 5.38 -20.46 -28.70
C ILE A 223 5.86 -19.58 -29.84
N GLY A 224 6.73 -20.09 -30.65
CA GLY A 224 7.25 -19.43 -31.82
C GLY A 224 7.44 -20.48 -32.96
N SER A 225 7.78 -20.10 -34.15
CA SER A 225 7.86 -18.75 -34.67
C SER A 225 6.84 -18.57 -35.80
N PHE A 226 6.23 -17.40 -35.80
CA PHE A 226 5.47 -16.97 -36.95
C PHE A 226 6.02 -15.63 -37.44
N MET A 227 6.68 -15.60 -38.58
CA MET A 227 7.33 -14.41 -39.15
C MET A 227 8.21 -13.69 -38.10
N GLY A 228 9.12 -14.41 -37.45
CA GLY A 228 10.00 -13.85 -36.43
C GLY A 228 9.28 -13.38 -35.14
N THR A 229 8.10 -13.90 -34.91
CA THR A 229 7.27 -13.53 -33.73
C THR A 229 7.08 -14.72 -32.81
N GLU A 230 7.23 -14.50 -31.49
CA GLU A 230 7.05 -15.47 -30.43
C GLU A 230 5.95 -14.97 -29.47
N LEU A 231 5.03 -15.87 -29.11
CA LEU A 231 4.01 -15.64 -28.07
C LEU A 231 4.53 -16.14 -26.73
N LEU A 232 4.31 -15.37 -25.67
CA LEU A 232 4.59 -15.70 -24.28
C LEU A 232 3.27 -15.87 -23.51
N LEU A 233 3.15 -16.96 -22.77
CA LEU A 233 2.05 -17.20 -21.84
C LEU A 233 2.60 -17.49 -20.45
N ARG A 234 1.99 -16.92 -19.43
CA ARG A 234 2.30 -17.15 -18.02
C ARG A 234 1.04 -17.43 -17.25
N PHE A 235 1.06 -18.39 -16.35
CA PHE A 235 -0.13 -18.76 -15.62
C PHE A 235 0.20 -19.46 -14.31
N ILE A 236 -0.35 -18.92 -13.21
CA ILE A 236 -0.42 -19.59 -11.91
C ILE A 236 -1.91 -19.65 -11.58
N PRO A 237 -2.51 -20.86 -11.49
CA PRO A 237 -3.92 -21.01 -11.14
C PRO A 237 -4.17 -20.47 -9.73
N SER A 238 -5.43 -20.20 -9.40
CA SER A 238 -5.79 -19.76 -8.05
C SER A 238 -5.45 -20.87 -7.03
N ILE A 239 -4.39 -20.66 -6.28
CA ILE A 239 -3.87 -21.59 -5.29
C ILE A 239 -3.96 -20.93 -3.92
N LYS A 240 -4.47 -21.68 -2.94
CA LYS A 240 -4.39 -21.28 -1.53
C LYS A 240 -3.03 -21.73 -0.97
N TYR A 241 -2.14 -20.76 -0.71
CA TYR A 241 -0.78 -21.06 -0.22
C TYR A 241 -0.81 -21.45 1.26
N ASP A 242 -1.30 -20.55 2.09
CA ASP A 242 -1.41 -20.75 3.54
C ASP A 242 -2.42 -19.74 4.14
N THR A 243 -2.45 -19.63 5.46
CA THR A 243 -3.31 -18.66 6.17
C THR A 243 -2.76 -17.24 6.13
N VAL A 244 -1.48 -17.05 5.80
CA VAL A 244 -0.81 -15.74 5.77
C VAL A 244 -0.93 -15.09 4.38
N VAL A 245 -0.62 -15.83 3.32
CA VAL A 245 -0.68 -15.33 1.94
C VAL A 245 -2.10 -15.41 1.37
N GLY A 246 -2.88 -16.40 1.80
CA GLY A 246 -4.24 -16.62 1.31
C GLY A 246 -4.26 -17.25 -0.09
N LYS A 247 -5.18 -16.82 -0.95
CA LYS A 247 -5.28 -17.25 -2.35
C LYS A 247 -4.50 -16.29 -3.24
N PHE A 248 -3.73 -16.85 -4.15
CA PHE A 248 -2.99 -16.11 -5.17
C PHE A 248 -3.25 -16.70 -6.55
N SER A 249 -3.41 -15.85 -7.54
CA SER A 249 -3.44 -16.23 -8.95
C SER A 249 -2.65 -15.21 -9.77
N PHE A 250 -2.11 -15.68 -10.91
CA PHE A 250 -1.34 -14.85 -11.83
C PHE A 250 -1.55 -15.33 -13.26
N TRP A 251 -1.65 -14.40 -14.19
CA TRP A 251 -1.71 -14.67 -15.62
C TRP A 251 -0.93 -13.60 -16.38
N GLY A 252 -0.44 -13.95 -17.55
CA GLY A 252 0.24 -13.02 -18.44
C GLY A 252 0.26 -13.50 -19.88
N ILE A 253 0.22 -12.54 -20.78
CA ILE A 253 0.39 -12.74 -22.22
C ILE A 253 1.41 -11.74 -22.73
N GLY A 254 2.28 -12.17 -23.61
CA GLY A 254 3.28 -11.31 -24.24
C GLY A 254 3.53 -11.68 -25.68
N ILE A 255 4.03 -10.72 -26.43
CA ILE A 255 4.47 -10.91 -27.82
C ILE A 255 5.89 -10.36 -27.95
N LYS A 256 6.78 -11.16 -28.53
CA LYS A 256 8.16 -10.78 -28.82
C LYS A 256 8.40 -10.93 -30.31
N HIS A 257 9.05 -9.93 -30.91
CA HIS A 257 9.29 -9.86 -32.32
C HIS A 257 10.75 -9.58 -32.64
N SER A 258 11.32 -10.33 -33.56
CA SER A 258 12.70 -10.15 -34.05
C SER A 258 12.81 -8.93 -34.96
N ILE A 259 13.71 -8.01 -34.62
CA ILE A 259 14.01 -6.83 -35.44
C ILE A 259 15.02 -7.18 -36.54
N ASN A 260 15.79 -8.28 -36.37
CA ASN A 260 16.84 -8.68 -37.31
C ASN A 260 16.32 -8.98 -38.71
N GLN A 261 15.07 -9.42 -38.84
CA GLN A 261 14.48 -9.63 -40.15
C GLN A 261 14.39 -8.37 -41.02
N TYR A 262 14.53 -7.18 -40.41
CA TYR A 262 14.53 -5.88 -41.11
C TYR A 262 15.92 -5.25 -41.20
N TRP A 263 16.96 -5.92 -40.63
CA TRP A 263 18.32 -5.39 -40.59
C TRP A 263 19.33 -6.42 -41.06
N GLU A 264 19.64 -6.38 -42.33
CA GLU A 264 20.66 -7.25 -42.94
C GLU A 264 22.03 -7.03 -42.29
N ASN A 265 22.74 -8.14 -42.01
CA ASN A 265 24.08 -8.13 -41.43
C ASN A 265 24.20 -7.41 -40.07
N ALA A 266 23.17 -7.45 -39.24
CA ALA A 266 23.23 -6.91 -37.89
C ALA A 266 24.36 -7.60 -37.10
N PRO A 267 25.19 -6.83 -36.34
CA PRO A 267 26.34 -7.38 -35.60
C PRO A 267 25.90 -8.17 -34.34
N PHE A 268 24.63 -8.06 -33.95
CA PHE A 268 23.96 -8.77 -32.86
C PHE A 268 22.46 -8.92 -33.18
N ASN A 269 21.81 -9.78 -32.46
CA ASN A 269 20.37 -9.97 -32.58
C ASN A 269 19.61 -8.97 -31.74
N LEU A 270 18.50 -8.44 -32.25
CA LEU A 270 17.60 -7.51 -31.59
C LEU A 270 16.17 -8.05 -31.61
N ALA A 271 15.46 -7.85 -30.49
CA ALA A 271 14.03 -8.11 -30.41
C ALA A 271 13.34 -7.06 -29.53
N ALA A 272 12.10 -6.77 -29.84
CA ALA A 272 11.21 -5.99 -28.99
C ALA A 272 10.11 -6.90 -28.43
N GLN A 273 9.66 -6.61 -27.22
CA GLN A 273 8.62 -7.38 -26.56
C GLN A 273 7.66 -6.48 -25.80
N PHE A 274 6.39 -6.80 -25.88
CA PHE A 274 5.33 -6.25 -25.04
C PHE A 274 4.68 -7.35 -24.22
N VAL A 275 4.37 -7.06 -22.95
CA VAL A 275 3.74 -8.02 -22.04
C VAL A 275 2.64 -7.32 -21.24
N TYR A 276 1.49 -7.99 -21.10
CA TYR A 276 0.38 -7.58 -20.28
C TYR A 276 0.01 -8.70 -19.31
N GLN A 277 -0.08 -8.40 -18.03
CA GLN A 277 -0.21 -9.39 -16.97
C GLN A 277 -1.17 -8.91 -15.89
N GLY A 278 -1.72 -9.85 -15.13
CA GLY A 278 -2.54 -9.57 -13.96
C GLY A 278 -2.33 -10.57 -12.85
N SER A 279 -2.54 -10.13 -11.62
CA SER A 279 -2.58 -11.01 -10.46
C SER A 279 -3.72 -10.65 -9.53
N SER A 280 -4.18 -11.62 -8.73
CA SER A 280 -5.15 -11.40 -7.68
C SER A 280 -4.68 -12.09 -6.41
N ILE A 281 -4.77 -11.35 -5.30
CA ILE A 281 -4.51 -11.84 -3.95
C ILE A 281 -5.79 -11.67 -3.14
N GLU A 282 -6.24 -12.75 -2.50
CA GLU A 282 -7.34 -12.74 -1.54
C GLU A 282 -6.86 -13.37 -0.24
N ASN A 283 -6.81 -12.61 0.83
CA ASN A 283 -6.41 -13.09 2.15
C ASN A 283 -7.50 -12.84 3.19
N SER A 284 -7.69 -13.81 4.09
CA SER A 284 -8.56 -13.71 5.25
C SER A 284 -7.74 -13.92 6.51
N VAL A 285 -7.53 -12.86 7.26
CA VAL A 285 -6.77 -12.91 8.52
C VAL A 285 -7.70 -13.37 9.64
N GLY A 286 -7.51 -14.60 10.11
CA GLY A 286 -8.46 -15.33 10.94
C GLY A 286 -8.78 -14.73 12.31
N ALA A 287 -7.84 -14.05 12.97
CA ALA A 287 -8.05 -13.53 14.33
C ALA A 287 -9.00 -12.30 14.38
N THR A 288 -9.12 -11.56 13.27
CA THR A 288 -9.90 -10.31 13.17
C THR A 288 -11.00 -10.38 12.11
N ASN A 289 -11.23 -11.54 11.48
CA ASN A 289 -12.10 -11.67 10.31
C ASN A 289 -11.80 -10.62 9.20
N SER A 290 -10.57 -10.15 9.16
CA SER A 290 -10.14 -9.16 8.19
C SER A 290 -9.98 -9.81 6.82
N GLN A 291 -10.37 -9.09 5.77
CA GLN A 291 -10.26 -9.55 4.39
C GLN A 291 -9.47 -8.53 3.58
N LEU A 292 -8.44 -9.00 2.91
CA LEU A 292 -7.66 -8.23 1.94
C LEU A 292 -7.94 -8.80 0.55
N SER A 293 -8.31 -7.94 -0.38
CA SER A 293 -8.33 -8.25 -1.81
C SER A 293 -7.42 -7.25 -2.52
N ALA A 294 -6.50 -7.74 -3.34
CA ALA A 294 -5.63 -6.92 -4.16
C ALA A 294 -5.64 -7.46 -5.59
N ASN A 295 -6.03 -6.60 -6.54
CA ASN A 295 -5.99 -6.89 -7.96
C ASN A 295 -4.92 -6.04 -8.63
N THR A 296 -4.09 -6.68 -9.44
CA THR A 296 -2.93 -6.05 -10.03
C THR A 296 -3.00 -6.09 -11.55
N THR A 297 -2.67 -4.97 -12.19
CA THR A 297 -2.44 -4.88 -13.64
C THR A 297 -1.00 -4.47 -13.88
N ILE A 298 -0.30 -5.20 -14.75
CA ILE A 298 1.13 -5.03 -15.00
C ILE A 298 1.36 -4.98 -16.50
N MET A 299 2.17 -4.01 -16.93
CA MET A 299 2.61 -3.87 -18.32
C MET A 299 4.12 -3.78 -18.38
N GLY A 300 4.70 -4.39 -19.40
CA GLY A 300 6.13 -4.29 -19.72
C GLY A 300 6.35 -4.10 -21.21
N LEU A 301 7.21 -3.15 -21.55
CA LEU A 301 7.72 -2.97 -22.90
C LEU A 301 9.23 -3.06 -22.84
N ASN A 302 9.85 -3.94 -23.62
CA ASN A 302 11.30 -4.08 -23.61
C ASN A 302 11.90 -4.17 -25.02
N ILE A 303 13.15 -3.79 -25.09
CA ILE A 303 14.04 -4.02 -26.21
C ILE A 303 15.27 -4.77 -25.72
N GLN A 304 15.64 -5.83 -26.39
CA GLN A 304 16.73 -6.72 -25.99
C GLN A 304 17.66 -7.01 -27.15
N ALA A 305 18.95 -7.10 -26.82
CA ALA A 305 20.00 -7.51 -27.72
C ALA A 305 20.63 -8.82 -27.24
N SER A 306 21.05 -9.68 -28.13
CA SER A 306 21.82 -10.88 -27.81
C SER A 306 22.86 -11.22 -28.84
N LYS A 307 23.92 -11.90 -28.41
CA LYS A 307 24.97 -12.43 -29.26
C LYS A 307 25.46 -13.77 -28.73
N GLU A 308 25.55 -14.73 -29.60
CA GLU A 308 26.16 -16.02 -29.28
C GLU A 308 27.68 -15.96 -29.43
N TRP A 309 28.37 -16.52 -28.45
CA TRP A 309 29.82 -16.67 -28.43
C TRP A 309 30.21 -17.98 -27.72
N GLU A 310 30.90 -18.85 -28.36
CA GLU A 310 31.36 -20.17 -27.85
C GLU A 310 30.22 -21.03 -27.21
N GLY A 311 29.04 -21.00 -27.84
CA GLY A 311 27.88 -21.76 -27.38
C GLY A 311 27.19 -21.16 -26.13
N PHE A 312 27.58 -19.97 -25.70
CA PHE A 312 26.88 -19.17 -24.73
C PHE A 312 26.17 -18.02 -25.46
N ASN A 313 24.96 -17.72 -25.03
CA ASN A 313 24.24 -16.56 -25.53
C ASN A 313 24.26 -15.46 -24.45
N PHE A 314 24.98 -14.37 -24.75
CA PHE A 314 24.99 -13.16 -23.91
C PHE A 314 23.87 -12.25 -24.35
N TYR A 315 23.14 -11.71 -23.39
CA TYR A 315 22.03 -10.81 -23.67
C TYR A 315 21.97 -9.65 -22.71
N SER A 316 21.44 -8.54 -23.19
CA SER A 316 21.15 -7.36 -22.39
C SER A 316 20.00 -6.57 -23.01
N GLY A 317 19.43 -5.64 -22.25
CA GLY A 317 18.41 -4.75 -22.78
C GLY A 317 17.78 -3.87 -21.72
N PHE A 318 16.86 -3.05 -22.20
CA PHE A 318 16.09 -2.13 -21.37
C PHE A 318 14.62 -2.47 -21.42
N ALA A 319 13.95 -2.28 -20.29
CA ALA A 319 12.51 -2.40 -20.17
C ALA A 319 11.92 -1.16 -19.50
N TYR A 320 10.74 -0.75 -19.93
CA TYR A 320 9.85 0.12 -19.19
C TYR A 320 8.74 -0.74 -18.61
N GLU A 321 8.53 -0.61 -17.31
CA GLU A 321 7.61 -1.44 -16.52
C GLU A 321 6.63 -0.57 -15.76
N GLN A 322 5.39 -1.01 -15.71
CA GLN A 322 4.34 -0.33 -14.96
C GLN A 322 3.48 -1.34 -14.22
N ILE A 323 3.12 -1.02 -12.98
CA ILE A 323 2.18 -1.77 -12.16
C ILE A 323 1.13 -0.84 -11.55
N ASN A 324 -0.12 -1.29 -11.53
CA ASN A 324 -1.20 -0.69 -10.76
C ASN A 324 -1.83 -1.77 -9.87
N ILE A 325 -2.02 -1.47 -8.61
CA ILE A 325 -2.58 -2.39 -7.61
C ILE A 325 -3.80 -1.72 -6.98
N ASP A 326 -4.96 -2.31 -7.18
CA ASP A 326 -6.21 -1.91 -6.51
C ASP A 326 -6.41 -2.80 -5.28
N THR A 327 -6.40 -2.19 -4.09
CA THR A 327 -6.60 -2.91 -2.83
C THR A 327 -7.91 -2.54 -2.18
N LYS A 328 -8.57 -3.55 -1.59
CA LYS A 328 -9.72 -3.39 -0.70
C LYS A 328 -9.44 -4.16 0.57
N PHE A 329 -9.56 -3.48 1.68
CA PHE A 329 -9.34 -4.07 2.99
C PHE A 329 -10.56 -3.85 3.88
N THR A 330 -11.05 -4.94 4.45
CA THR A 330 -12.12 -4.94 5.44
C THR A 330 -11.56 -5.45 6.75
N PHE A 331 -11.78 -4.72 7.83
CA PHE A 331 -11.30 -5.15 9.15
C PHE A 331 -12.31 -4.75 10.24
N TYR A 332 -12.19 -5.40 11.39
CA TYR A 332 -12.91 -5.04 12.61
C TYR A 332 -11.94 -4.44 13.61
N LEU A 333 -12.40 -3.49 14.42
CA LEU A 333 -11.56 -2.94 15.48
C LEU A 333 -11.09 -4.07 16.41
N PRO A 334 -9.76 -4.24 16.61
CA PRO A 334 -9.23 -5.24 17.52
C PRO A 334 -9.78 -5.04 18.95
N LYS A 335 -10.05 -6.15 19.65
CA LYS A 335 -10.57 -6.10 21.04
C LYS A 335 -9.69 -5.26 21.97
N GLU A 336 -8.38 -5.33 21.81
CA GLU A 336 -7.45 -4.54 22.62
C GLU A 336 -7.63 -3.04 22.39
N LEU A 337 -7.77 -2.61 21.14
CA LEU A 337 -8.07 -1.22 20.83
C LEU A 337 -9.45 -0.81 21.38
N GLN A 338 -10.44 -1.71 21.29
CA GLN A 338 -11.76 -1.46 21.86
C GLN A 338 -11.70 -1.30 23.39
N ARG A 339 -10.85 -2.07 24.10
CA ARG A 339 -10.62 -1.89 25.56
C ARG A 339 -9.98 -0.54 25.84
N GLN A 340 -8.95 -0.16 25.11
CA GLN A 340 -8.29 1.14 25.24
C GLN A 340 -9.25 2.32 25.00
N LEU A 341 -10.22 2.15 24.13
CA LEU A 341 -11.27 3.12 23.83
C LEU A 341 -12.47 3.06 24.81
N GLY A 342 -12.42 2.17 25.81
CA GLY A 342 -13.50 2.00 26.77
C GLY A 342 -14.78 1.34 26.24
N LEU A 343 -14.70 0.72 25.05
CA LEU A 343 -15.80 0.01 24.41
C LEU A 343 -16.01 -1.39 24.97
N LEU A 344 -14.97 -1.97 25.52
CA LEU A 344 -14.95 -3.27 26.20
C LEU A 344 -14.34 -3.12 27.58
N PRO A 345 -14.75 -3.93 28.56
CA PRO A 345 -14.10 -3.99 29.88
C PRO A 345 -12.61 -4.36 29.75
N LEU A 346 -11.76 -3.83 30.63
CA LEU A 346 -10.32 -4.05 30.60
C LEU A 346 -9.93 -5.52 30.85
N ASP A 347 -10.68 -6.24 31.68
CA ASP A 347 -10.27 -7.51 32.27
C ASP A 347 -11.07 -8.74 31.79
N SER A 348 -11.89 -8.60 30.73
CA SER A 348 -12.75 -9.70 30.30
C SER A 348 -12.70 -9.95 28.80
N ASP A 349 -12.55 -11.21 28.42
CA ASP A 349 -12.74 -11.71 27.06
C ASP A 349 -14.19 -12.18 26.80
N ASP A 350 -15.02 -12.21 27.83
CA ASP A 350 -16.39 -12.69 27.76
C ASP A 350 -17.30 -11.76 26.95
N PRO A 351 -18.42 -12.30 26.43
CA PRO A 351 -19.47 -11.49 25.83
C PRO A 351 -19.92 -10.39 26.81
N ARG A 352 -20.03 -9.22 26.25
CA ARG A 352 -20.35 -8.03 27.01
C ARG A 352 -21.79 -8.07 27.51
N PRO A 353 -22.02 -7.38 28.63
CA PRO A 353 -23.39 -7.02 28.96
C PRO A 353 -24.04 -6.37 27.72
N PRO A 354 -25.36 -6.55 27.50
CA PRO A 354 -26.04 -5.97 26.34
C PRO A 354 -25.84 -4.46 26.14
N LEU A 355 -25.48 -3.75 27.22
CA LEU A 355 -25.19 -2.31 27.21
C LEU A 355 -23.83 -1.94 26.60
N TYR A 356 -22.91 -2.90 26.46
CA TYR A 356 -21.56 -2.68 25.94
C TYR A 356 -21.16 -3.78 24.93
N PRO A 357 -21.80 -3.82 23.76
CA PRO A 357 -21.54 -4.88 22.79
C PRO A 357 -20.16 -4.74 22.11
N GLY A 358 -19.45 -3.65 22.36
CA GLY A 358 -18.30 -3.27 21.58
C GLY A 358 -18.66 -2.81 20.19
N ASP A 359 -17.65 -2.49 19.37
CA ASP A 359 -17.87 -2.17 17.97
C ASP A 359 -17.75 -3.42 17.08
N GLN A 360 -18.86 -3.83 16.52
CA GLN A 360 -18.95 -4.99 15.63
C GLN A 360 -19.02 -4.57 14.15
N ARG A 361 -18.93 -3.27 13.84
CA ARG A 361 -19.04 -2.77 12.47
C ARG A 361 -17.76 -3.00 11.70
N PRO A 362 -17.82 -3.59 10.49
CA PRO A 362 -16.65 -3.67 9.64
C PRO A 362 -16.19 -2.28 9.20
N GLN A 363 -14.88 -2.11 9.17
CA GLN A 363 -14.23 -0.95 8.58
C GLN A 363 -13.81 -1.29 7.16
N PHE A 364 -14.02 -0.36 6.24
CA PHE A 364 -13.65 -0.52 4.84
C PHE A 364 -12.62 0.55 4.47
N THR A 365 -11.55 0.11 3.87
CA THR A 365 -10.59 1.02 3.24
C THR A 365 -10.20 0.47 1.87
N SER A 366 -9.93 1.37 0.95
CA SER A 366 -9.38 1.03 -0.37
C SER A 366 -8.21 1.95 -0.65
N ALA A 367 -7.18 1.41 -1.28
CA ALA A 367 -6.04 2.18 -1.73
C ALA A 367 -5.60 1.68 -3.10
N MET A 368 -5.07 2.61 -3.90
CA MET A 368 -4.44 2.32 -5.18
C MET A 368 -2.95 2.59 -5.04
N PHE A 369 -2.14 1.58 -5.36
CA PHE A 369 -0.70 1.71 -5.40
C PHE A 369 -0.23 1.57 -6.84
N ASN A 370 0.74 2.37 -7.23
CA ASN A 370 1.31 2.31 -8.56
C ASN A 370 2.82 2.48 -8.51
N ASP A 371 3.48 1.90 -9.50
CA ASP A 371 4.89 2.12 -9.75
C ASP A 371 5.17 2.06 -11.25
N ASN A 372 6.17 2.82 -11.67
CA ASN A 372 6.78 2.68 -12.98
C ASN A 372 8.30 2.67 -12.83
N ALA A 373 8.98 1.90 -13.64
CA ALA A 373 10.42 1.76 -13.57
C ALA A 373 11.02 1.58 -14.96
N VAL A 374 12.26 2.05 -15.11
CA VAL A 374 13.15 1.61 -16.18
C VAL A 374 14.06 0.55 -15.59
N LYS A 375 14.16 -0.57 -16.27
CA LYS A 375 14.99 -1.70 -15.89
C LYS A 375 16.06 -1.94 -16.94
N PHE A 376 17.29 -2.17 -16.51
CA PHE A 376 18.37 -2.71 -17.30
C PHE A 376 18.61 -4.15 -16.89
N THR A 377 18.66 -5.06 -17.87
CA THR A 377 18.93 -6.48 -17.65
C THR A 377 20.19 -6.87 -18.39
N MET A 378 21.05 -7.65 -17.76
CA MET A 378 22.17 -8.34 -18.38
C MET A 378 22.19 -9.80 -17.95
N GLY A 379 22.53 -10.69 -18.87
CA GLY A 379 22.54 -12.12 -18.56
C GLY A 379 23.24 -12.97 -19.58
N ILE A 380 23.27 -14.25 -19.22
CA ILE A 380 23.87 -15.31 -20.02
C ILE A 380 22.91 -16.50 -20.06
N SER A 381 22.83 -17.15 -21.19
CA SER A 381 22.11 -18.42 -21.33
C SER A 381 22.91 -19.45 -22.11
N LYS A 382 22.63 -20.71 -21.83
CA LYS A 382 23.18 -21.85 -22.56
C LYS A 382 22.12 -22.93 -22.75
N THR A 383 22.12 -23.57 -23.91
CA THR A 383 21.23 -24.68 -24.19
C THR A 383 22.05 -26.00 -24.27
N PHE A 384 21.56 -27.01 -23.56
CA PHE A 384 22.12 -28.37 -23.53
C PHE A 384 21.09 -29.34 -24.09
N GLY A 385 21.13 -29.56 -25.43
CA GLY A 385 20.07 -30.28 -26.09
C GLY A 385 18.73 -29.54 -26.00
N SER A 386 17.73 -30.15 -25.35
CA SER A 386 16.42 -29.52 -25.10
C SER A 386 16.39 -28.61 -23.88
N LEU A 387 17.38 -28.75 -22.95
CA LEU A 387 17.40 -28.01 -21.69
C LEU A 387 18.09 -26.66 -21.86
N GLY A 388 17.40 -25.58 -21.58
CA GLY A 388 17.94 -24.23 -21.51
C GLY A 388 18.13 -23.78 -20.07
N VAL A 389 19.24 -23.12 -19.80
CA VAL A 389 19.54 -22.49 -18.51
C VAL A 389 19.91 -21.03 -18.77
N CYS A 390 19.38 -20.14 -18.00
CA CYS A 390 19.78 -18.72 -18.05
C CYS A 390 19.96 -18.14 -16.65
N LEU A 391 20.86 -17.18 -16.56
CA LEU A 391 21.11 -16.39 -15.39
C LEU A 391 21.16 -14.92 -15.79
N ASP A 392 20.39 -14.08 -15.15
CA ASP A 392 20.42 -12.65 -15.40
C ASP A 392 20.33 -11.82 -14.11
N TYR A 393 20.84 -10.60 -14.21
CA TYR A 393 20.73 -9.60 -13.17
C TYR A 393 19.98 -8.39 -13.70
N ASN A 394 18.96 -8.00 -12.95
CA ASN A 394 18.04 -6.94 -13.30
C ASN A 394 18.29 -5.76 -12.35
N ILE A 395 18.65 -4.62 -12.91
CA ILE A 395 18.93 -3.37 -12.20
C ILE A 395 17.75 -2.42 -12.42
N SER A 396 17.05 -2.10 -11.33
CA SER A 396 15.87 -1.25 -11.33
C SER A 396 15.70 -0.61 -9.93
N LYS A 397 14.53 -0.08 -9.64
CA LYS A 397 14.18 0.34 -8.27
C LYS A 397 14.30 -0.81 -7.26
N PHE A 398 14.06 -2.04 -7.70
CA PHE A 398 14.31 -3.27 -6.95
C PHE A 398 15.14 -4.24 -7.79
N ASN A 399 16.34 -4.57 -7.31
CA ASN A 399 17.27 -5.41 -8.06
C ASN A 399 16.96 -6.89 -7.85
N ILE A 400 17.03 -7.67 -8.93
CA ILE A 400 16.67 -9.09 -8.94
C ILE A 400 17.74 -9.90 -9.68
N LEU A 401 18.16 -10.99 -9.06
CA LEU A 401 18.87 -12.09 -9.72
C LEU A 401 17.84 -13.11 -10.19
N THR A 402 17.86 -13.46 -11.47
CA THR A 402 16.92 -14.44 -12.05
C THR A 402 17.68 -15.67 -12.52
N LEU A 403 17.23 -16.84 -12.11
CA LEU A 403 17.63 -18.14 -12.66
C LEU A 403 16.46 -18.72 -13.45
N GLY A 404 16.65 -18.97 -14.73
CA GLY A 404 15.66 -19.59 -15.60
C GLY A 404 16.05 -20.97 -16.03
N LEU A 405 15.09 -21.88 -16.00
CA LEU A 405 15.19 -23.23 -16.57
C LEU A 405 14.06 -23.42 -17.55
N ASP A 406 14.36 -23.94 -18.73
CA ASP A 406 13.37 -24.24 -19.74
C ASP A 406 13.70 -25.50 -20.55
N VAL A 407 12.67 -26.14 -21.09
CA VAL A 407 12.76 -27.26 -21.99
C VAL A 407 12.10 -26.91 -23.33
N GLY A 408 12.85 -27.03 -24.40
CA GLY A 408 12.38 -26.78 -25.77
C GLY A 408 12.02 -28.06 -26.53
N PHE A 409 10.96 -27.97 -27.36
CA PHE A 409 10.47 -29.06 -28.19
C PHE A 409 10.34 -28.63 -29.65
#